data_4c56e2a1f7b89ea9a8d1989fa16dbf58
#
_entry.id   4c56e2a1f7b89ea9a8d1989fa16dbf58
#
_cell.length_a   1.000
_cell.length_b   1.000
_cell.length_c   1.000
_cell.angle_alpha   90.00
_cell.angle_beta   90.00
_cell.angle_gamma   90.00
#
_symmetry.space_group_name_H-M   'P 1'
#
loop_
_entity.id
_entity.type
_entity.pdbx_description
1 polymer ?
#
loop_
_entity_poly.entity_id
_entity_poly.type
_entity_poly.pdbx_seq_one_letter_code
_entity_poly.pdbx_strand_id
1 'polypeptide(L)'
;MIEHHPHSLEVIPVNDQGSHIVKTTTWSPGPGCHGGCGVLAHIKDGKLVKIEGDPDHPMNQGRLCARALAMTQYIYHPDRLRYPVKRTGKRGEDKWQRITWAEAFDLIEEKMNKIREEHGPESMVFNVGTGRDIYAWICMLAYAYGSPNVMFGLSGQACYGPRLSAVITVQGDFAVFDAAQWFPDRYKDPRYTPPECMIIWGYNIHATCPDNQFGHWIVDLMKKGTKIICIDPRLSWFASRSKHHLRLRPGTDSALVMGFLNVIINQDLHDKQFLKRWTNGAHLIREDTGKLLREDDLTDTGSHGNFAAWDAENARPVIWDTADVAYRDS
;
A
#
# COMPACT_ATOMS: atom_id res chain seq x y z
N MET A 1 29.63 8.41 -4.50
CA MET A 1 29.52 8.73 -3.06
C MET A 1 28.35 9.68 -2.91
N ILE A 2 27.26 9.22 -2.33
CA ILE A 2 26.10 10.08 -2.01
C ILE A 2 26.48 10.71 -0.67
N GLU A 3 26.78 12.01 -0.68
CA GLU A 3 26.96 12.76 0.56
C GLU A 3 25.64 12.74 1.33
N HIS A 4 25.61 11.98 2.41
CA HIS A 4 24.55 12.08 3.42
C HIS A 4 24.69 13.45 4.11
N HIS A 5 23.98 14.45 3.61
CA HIS A 5 23.68 15.60 4.45
C HIS A 5 22.77 15.12 5.60
N PRO A 6 23.21 15.29 6.86
CA PRO A 6 22.29 15.11 7.97
C PRO A 6 21.15 16.11 7.75
N HIS A 7 19.92 15.61 7.69
CA HIS A 7 18.73 16.47 7.66
C HIS A 7 18.70 17.27 8.98
N SER A 8 19.37 18.41 8.98
CA SER A 8 19.19 19.38 10.05
C SER A 8 17.75 19.83 9.98
N LEU A 9 17.01 19.62 11.06
CA LEU A 9 15.66 20.14 11.19
C LEU A 9 15.73 21.65 10.94
N GLU A 10 15.07 22.13 9.90
CA GLU A 10 15.03 23.56 9.62
C GLU A 10 14.16 24.23 10.68
N VAL A 11 14.79 25.06 11.51
CA VAL A 11 14.13 25.81 12.56
C VAL A 11 13.93 27.25 12.09
N ILE A 12 12.68 27.65 11.95
CA ILE A 12 12.31 29.02 11.56
C ILE A 12 11.97 29.79 12.85
N PRO A 13 12.76 30.80 13.22
CA PRO A 13 12.46 31.61 14.39
C PRO A 13 11.19 32.42 14.16
N VAL A 14 10.35 32.49 15.17
CA VAL A 14 9.18 33.36 15.21
C VAL A 14 9.50 34.51 16.18
N ASN A 15 9.06 35.74 15.87
CA ASN A 15 9.37 36.94 16.65
C ASN A 15 8.76 36.98 18.08
N ASP A 16 8.18 35.88 18.56
CA ASP A 16 7.61 35.74 19.89
C ASP A 16 8.59 34.93 20.77
N GLN A 17 8.95 35.44 21.93
CA GLN A 17 9.91 34.78 22.84
C GLN A 17 9.44 33.36 23.18
N GLY A 18 10.31 32.37 22.98
CA GLY A 18 10.02 30.96 23.23
C GLY A 18 9.24 30.22 22.14
N SER A 19 8.91 30.89 21.02
CA SER A 19 8.19 30.28 19.89
C SER A 19 9.13 30.04 18.70
N HIS A 20 9.01 28.89 18.06
CA HIS A 20 9.70 28.58 16.80
C HIS A 20 8.91 27.55 16.00
N ILE A 21 9.18 27.49 14.70
CA ILE A 21 8.56 26.52 13.78
C ILE A 21 9.65 25.53 13.35
N VAL A 22 9.30 24.25 13.41
CA VAL A 22 10.17 23.16 12.93
C VAL A 22 9.54 22.57 11.69
N LYS A 23 10.27 22.55 10.57
CA LYS A 23 9.90 21.77 9.40
C LYS A 23 10.25 20.30 9.65
N THR A 24 9.27 19.44 9.50
CA THR A 24 9.43 17.99 9.68
C THR A 24 8.39 17.23 8.88
N THR A 25 8.31 15.93 9.05
CA THR A 25 7.32 15.08 8.38
C THR A 25 6.49 14.31 9.39
N THR A 26 5.25 14.00 9.02
CA THR A 26 4.48 12.96 9.72
C THR A 26 5.09 11.61 9.39
N TRP A 27 5.10 10.70 10.34
CA TRP A 27 5.66 9.38 10.16
C TRP A 27 4.66 8.27 10.53
N SER A 28 4.71 7.17 9.78
CA SER A 28 4.15 5.90 10.24
C SER A 28 5.08 5.31 11.32
N PRO A 29 4.60 4.87 12.49
CA PRO A 29 3.22 4.46 12.73
C PRO A 29 2.32 5.51 13.40
N GLY A 30 2.60 6.78 13.32
CA GLY A 30 1.72 7.79 13.90
C GLY A 30 0.24 7.38 13.93
N PRO A 31 -0.71 8.17 13.49
CA PRO A 31 -2.13 7.78 13.52
C PRO A 31 -2.53 6.80 12.39
N GLY A 32 -1.68 5.81 12.09
CA GLY A 32 -1.94 4.79 11.06
C GLY A 32 -1.80 5.31 9.64
N CYS A 33 -0.90 6.26 9.41
CA CYS A 33 -0.68 6.88 8.11
C CYS A 33 0.62 6.37 7.47
N HIS A 34 0.65 6.26 6.15
CA HIS A 34 1.83 5.97 5.35
C HIS A 34 2.37 7.21 4.63
N GLY A 35 1.73 8.35 4.83
CA GLY A 35 1.83 9.48 3.92
C GLY A 35 3.12 10.29 3.98
N GLY A 36 3.82 10.35 5.12
CA GLY A 36 5.02 11.18 5.24
C GLY A 36 4.79 12.64 4.84
N CYS A 37 3.65 13.24 5.24
CA CYS A 37 3.33 14.62 4.88
C CYS A 37 4.30 15.60 5.54
N GLY A 38 4.82 16.56 4.76
CA GLY A 38 5.57 17.71 5.29
C GLY A 38 4.70 18.59 6.17
N VAL A 39 5.20 18.92 7.34
CA VAL A 39 4.47 19.73 8.33
C VAL A 39 5.34 20.84 8.89
N LEU A 40 4.70 21.95 9.22
CA LEU A 40 5.21 23.02 10.02
C LEU A 40 4.72 22.82 11.46
N ALA A 41 5.61 22.40 12.34
CA ALA A 41 5.31 22.18 13.75
C ALA A 41 5.61 23.44 14.53
N HIS A 42 4.58 24.10 15.07
CA HIS A 42 4.70 25.30 15.90
C HIS A 42 4.96 24.89 17.35
N ILE A 43 6.12 25.24 17.84
CA ILE A 43 6.55 24.96 19.21
C ILE A 43 6.50 26.27 20.01
N LYS A 44 5.90 26.24 21.18
CA LYS A 44 5.91 27.31 22.18
C LYS A 44 6.22 26.73 23.55
N ASP A 45 7.20 27.29 24.22
CA ASP A 45 7.65 26.86 25.56
C ASP A 45 7.91 25.34 25.64
N GLY A 46 8.53 24.78 24.59
CA GLY A 46 8.83 23.37 24.48
C GLY A 46 7.62 22.47 24.19
N LYS A 47 6.45 23.03 23.89
CA LYS A 47 5.23 22.30 23.56
C LYS A 47 4.80 22.52 22.13
N LEU A 48 4.39 21.47 21.45
CA LEU A 48 3.77 21.53 20.13
C LEU A 48 2.34 22.12 20.28
N VAL A 49 2.13 23.33 19.80
CA VAL A 49 0.85 24.04 19.97
C VAL A 49 -0.02 24.01 18.70
N LYS A 50 0.59 23.86 17.51
CA LYS A 50 -0.12 23.83 16.24
C LYS A 50 0.66 23.01 15.21
N ILE A 51 -0.06 22.40 14.26
CA ILE A 51 0.52 21.75 13.08
C ILE A 51 -0.18 22.33 11.85
N GLU A 52 0.62 22.68 10.85
CA GLU A 52 0.18 23.09 9.51
C GLU A 52 0.92 22.26 8.46
N GLY A 53 0.34 22.12 7.28
CA GLY A 53 1.05 21.51 6.16
C GLY A 53 2.13 22.44 5.63
N ASP A 54 3.29 21.86 5.31
CA ASP A 54 4.37 22.61 4.66
C ASP A 54 3.99 22.83 3.18
N PRO A 55 3.82 24.10 2.74
CA PRO A 55 3.47 24.40 1.36
C PRO A 55 4.57 24.05 0.36
N ASP A 56 5.82 24.01 0.81
CA ASP A 56 6.98 23.70 -0.04
C ASP A 56 7.21 22.20 -0.19
N HIS A 57 6.52 21.36 0.60
CA HIS A 57 6.70 19.93 0.55
C HIS A 57 6.10 19.35 -0.73
N PRO A 58 6.85 18.60 -1.56
CA PRO A 58 6.44 18.17 -2.90
C PRO A 58 5.20 17.25 -2.90
N MET A 59 4.99 16.47 -1.84
CA MET A 59 3.91 15.49 -1.79
C MET A 59 2.57 16.11 -1.39
N ASN A 60 2.52 16.82 -0.29
CA ASN A 60 1.24 17.34 0.25
C ASN A 60 1.00 18.83 -0.01
N GLN A 61 2.01 19.61 -0.39
CA GLN A 61 1.88 21.02 -0.80
C GLN A 61 0.97 21.84 0.14
N GLY A 62 1.25 21.78 1.44
CA GLY A 62 0.47 22.45 2.47
C GLY A 62 -0.83 21.76 2.90
N ARG A 63 -1.23 20.65 2.25
CA ARG A 63 -2.49 19.96 2.56
C ARG A 63 -2.27 18.94 3.66
N LEU A 64 -3.17 18.90 4.64
CA LEU A 64 -3.18 17.90 5.71
C LEU A 64 -4.58 17.33 5.90
N CYS A 65 -4.64 16.08 6.34
CA CYS A 65 -5.89 15.46 6.75
C CYS A 65 -6.27 15.84 8.19
N ALA A 66 -7.52 15.62 8.55
CA ALA A 66 -8.02 15.88 9.89
C ALA A 66 -7.22 15.18 11.01
N ARG A 67 -6.69 13.98 10.74
CA ARG A 67 -5.85 13.24 11.70
C ARG A 67 -4.53 13.95 12.00
N ALA A 68 -3.85 14.45 10.96
CA ALA A 68 -2.61 15.21 11.15
C ALA A 68 -2.87 16.50 11.88
N LEU A 69 -3.95 17.23 11.55
CA LEU A 69 -4.35 18.46 12.24
C LEU A 69 -4.72 18.22 13.71
N ALA A 70 -5.25 17.05 14.05
CA ALA A 70 -5.62 16.68 15.42
C ALA A 70 -4.45 16.11 16.24
N MET A 71 -3.22 16.05 15.73
CA MET A 71 -2.08 15.44 16.44
C MET A 71 -1.76 16.11 17.76
N THR A 72 -1.95 17.41 17.90
CA THR A 72 -1.76 18.11 19.18
C THR A 72 -2.70 17.58 20.26
N GLN A 73 -3.95 17.28 19.91
CA GLN A 73 -4.92 16.68 20.83
C GLN A 73 -4.53 15.25 21.21
N TYR A 74 -4.04 14.48 20.24
CA TYR A 74 -3.59 13.10 20.47
C TYR A 74 -2.34 13.05 21.36
N ILE A 75 -1.34 13.89 21.10
CA ILE A 75 -0.06 13.90 21.83
C ILE A 75 -0.29 14.28 23.32
N TYR A 76 -1.15 15.25 23.57
CA TYR A 76 -1.41 15.76 24.92
C TYR A 76 -2.72 15.28 25.53
N HIS A 77 -3.31 14.23 24.99
CA HIS A 77 -4.56 13.69 25.53
C HIS A 77 -4.37 13.27 27.01
N PRO A 78 -5.29 13.64 27.91
CA PRO A 78 -5.15 13.33 29.35
C PRO A 78 -5.07 11.84 29.63
N ASP A 79 -5.78 11.00 28.87
CA ASP A 79 -5.78 9.54 29.01
C ASP A 79 -4.62 8.85 28.29
N ARG A 80 -3.68 9.61 27.70
CA ARG A 80 -2.50 9.02 27.07
C ARG A 80 -1.68 8.25 28.10
N LEU A 81 -1.41 6.97 27.82
CA LEU A 81 -0.54 6.13 28.64
C LEU A 81 0.89 6.69 28.61
N ARG A 82 1.41 7.02 29.80
CA ARG A 82 2.78 7.55 29.99
C ARG A 82 3.69 6.58 30.73
N TYR A 83 3.12 5.57 31.33
CA TYR A 83 3.80 4.59 32.17
C TYR A 83 3.22 3.20 31.93
N PRO A 84 3.97 2.12 32.22
CA PRO A 84 3.43 0.79 32.17
C PRO A 84 2.28 0.62 33.15
N VAL A 85 1.30 -0.18 32.77
CA VAL A 85 0.18 -0.53 33.63
C VAL A 85 -0.01 -2.04 33.67
N LYS A 86 -0.27 -2.58 34.86
CA LYS A 86 -0.57 -4.00 35.10
C LYS A 86 -2.05 -4.15 35.39
N ARG A 87 -2.68 -5.12 34.75
CA ARG A 87 -4.07 -5.45 35.01
C ARG A 87 -4.17 -6.14 36.37
N THR A 88 -5.07 -5.63 37.23
CA THR A 88 -5.33 -6.16 38.58
C THR A 88 -6.68 -6.90 38.68
N GLY A 89 -7.57 -6.71 37.70
CA GLY A 89 -8.85 -7.38 37.60
C GLY A 89 -8.88 -8.51 36.59
N LYS A 90 -10.05 -9.15 36.44
CA LYS A 90 -10.32 -10.10 35.36
C LYS A 90 -10.31 -9.40 34.00
N ARG A 91 -10.18 -10.18 32.93
CA ARG A 91 -10.29 -9.64 31.57
C ARG A 91 -11.68 -9.02 31.36
N GLY A 92 -11.73 -7.75 30.91
CA GLY A 92 -12.96 -7.00 30.72
C GLY A 92 -13.40 -6.13 31.90
N GLU A 93 -12.78 -6.22 33.08
CA GLU A 93 -13.12 -5.37 34.23
C GLU A 93 -12.49 -3.97 34.21
N ASP A 94 -11.59 -3.70 33.27
CA ASP A 94 -10.87 -2.43 33.08
C ASP A 94 -10.20 -1.90 34.34
N LYS A 95 -9.63 -2.81 35.16
CA LYS A 95 -8.90 -2.48 36.41
C LYS A 95 -7.41 -2.55 36.15
N TRP A 96 -6.74 -1.42 36.28
CA TRP A 96 -5.32 -1.26 35.99
C TRP A 96 -4.59 -0.57 37.13
N GLN A 97 -3.36 -0.97 37.36
CA GLN A 97 -2.44 -0.35 38.30
C GLN A 97 -1.18 0.11 37.57
N ARG A 98 -0.77 1.34 37.78
CA ARG A 98 0.52 1.84 37.35
C ARG A 98 1.64 1.08 38.03
N ILE A 99 2.64 0.67 37.24
CA ILE A 99 3.87 0.03 37.70
C ILE A 99 5.08 0.77 37.14
N THR A 100 6.27 0.46 37.63
CA THR A 100 7.53 0.96 37.10
C THR A 100 7.94 0.19 35.85
N TRP A 101 8.86 0.74 35.05
CA TRP A 101 9.45 0.02 33.94
C TRP A 101 10.25 -1.22 34.39
N ALA A 102 10.96 -1.13 35.55
CA ALA A 102 11.66 -2.28 36.11
C ALA A 102 10.68 -3.42 36.42
N GLU A 103 9.62 -3.14 37.15
CA GLU A 103 8.57 -4.14 37.45
C GLU A 103 7.92 -4.71 36.17
N ALA A 104 7.76 -3.90 35.12
CA ALA A 104 7.21 -4.38 33.85
C ALA A 104 8.17 -5.35 33.16
N PHE A 105 9.46 -5.03 33.12
CA PHE A 105 10.48 -5.90 32.51
C PHE A 105 10.66 -7.19 33.29
N ASP A 106 10.72 -7.12 34.59
CA ASP A 106 10.84 -8.31 35.46
C ASP A 106 9.66 -9.28 35.24
N LEU A 107 8.45 -8.75 35.16
CA LEU A 107 7.24 -9.55 34.88
C LEU A 107 7.24 -10.16 33.47
N ILE A 108 7.74 -9.44 32.48
CA ILE A 108 7.84 -9.93 31.10
C ILE A 108 8.89 -11.03 31.04
N GLU A 109 10.07 -10.80 31.62
CA GLU A 109 11.17 -11.77 31.66
C GLU A 109 10.76 -13.07 32.34
N GLU A 110 10.19 -12.98 33.55
CA GLU A 110 9.68 -14.14 34.29
C GLU A 110 8.73 -14.98 33.44
N LYS A 111 7.74 -14.33 32.81
CA LYS A 111 6.72 -15.04 32.02
C LYS A 111 7.28 -15.61 30.74
N MET A 112 8.14 -14.87 30.03
CA MET A 112 8.74 -15.35 28.81
C MET A 112 9.68 -16.52 29.04
N ASN A 113 10.51 -16.47 30.09
CA ASN A 113 11.38 -17.58 30.49
C ASN A 113 10.57 -18.81 30.88
N LYS A 114 9.53 -18.64 31.71
CA LYS A 114 8.64 -19.75 32.08
C LYS A 114 8.00 -20.43 30.87
N ILE A 115 7.46 -19.66 29.92
CA ILE A 115 6.86 -20.23 28.71
C ILE A 115 7.91 -20.97 27.87
N ARG A 116 9.12 -20.43 27.75
CA ARG A 116 10.22 -21.08 27.04
C ARG A 116 10.64 -22.39 27.67
N GLU A 117 10.70 -22.45 28.99
CA GLU A 117 11.09 -23.66 29.75
C GLU A 117 10.00 -24.73 29.70
N GLU A 118 8.73 -24.34 29.81
CA GLU A 118 7.61 -25.29 29.86
C GLU A 118 7.16 -25.79 28.48
N HIS A 119 7.29 -24.96 27.44
CA HIS A 119 6.65 -25.20 26.14
C HIS A 119 7.56 -25.00 24.94
N GLY A 120 8.82 -24.61 25.13
CA GLY A 120 9.76 -24.27 24.06
C GLY A 120 9.58 -22.85 23.51
N PRO A 121 10.63 -22.29 22.86
CA PRO A 121 10.59 -20.94 22.32
C PRO A 121 9.58 -20.77 21.18
N GLU A 122 9.29 -21.84 20.43
CA GLU A 122 8.33 -21.86 19.32
C GLU A 122 6.87 -21.67 19.77
N SER A 123 6.59 -21.81 21.07
CA SER A 123 5.24 -21.56 21.61
C SER A 123 4.89 -20.07 21.67
N MET A 124 5.89 -19.18 21.55
CA MET A 124 5.70 -17.73 21.54
C MET A 124 5.56 -17.19 20.13
N VAL A 125 4.50 -16.42 19.87
CA VAL A 125 4.28 -15.72 18.61
C VAL A 125 4.52 -14.23 18.79
N PHE A 126 5.41 -13.67 17.97
CA PHE A 126 5.70 -12.25 17.91
C PHE A 126 4.92 -11.62 16.75
N ASN A 127 3.84 -10.92 17.09
CA ASN A 127 2.96 -10.31 16.10
C ASN A 127 3.21 -8.81 16.03
N VAL A 128 3.47 -8.32 14.82
CA VAL A 128 3.68 -6.90 14.53
C VAL A 128 2.68 -6.42 13.48
N GLY A 129 2.21 -5.18 13.62
CA GLY A 129 1.41 -4.51 12.60
C GLY A 129 2.28 -3.92 11.48
N THR A 130 1.77 -2.89 10.82
CA THR A 130 2.47 -2.18 9.74
C THR A 130 3.52 -1.18 10.19
N GLY A 131 3.84 -1.11 11.46
CA GLY A 131 4.85 -0.19 12.01
C GLY A 131 6.22 -0.40 11.38
N ARG A 132 6.57 0.44 10.43
CA ARG A 132 7.80 0.29 9.63
C ARG A 132 9.07 0.58 10.40
N ASP A 133 8.98 1.37 11.43
CA ASP A 133 10.05 1.76 12.33
C ASP A 133 10.33 0.75 13.44
N ILE A 134 9.32 0.00 13.88
CA ILE A 134 9.44 -0.97 14.97
C ILE A 134 9.58 -2.42 14.50
N TYR A 135 9.35 -2.68 13.22
CA TYR A 135 9.36 -4.03 12.67
C TYR A 135 10.66 -4.78 12.92
N ALA A 136 11.80 -4.14 12.65
CA ALA A 136 13.11 -4.75 12.86
C ALA A 136 13.33 -5.16 14.34
N TRP A 137 12.88 -4.35 15.28
CA TRP A 137 13.01 -4.63 16.72
C TRP A 137 12.24 -5.86 17.15
N ILE A 138 11.03 -6.06 16.63
CA ILE A 138 10.21 -7.25 16.94
C ILE A 138 10.86 -8.51 16.36
N CYS A 139 11.38 -8.45 15.13
CA CYS A 139 12.12 -9.57 14.55
C CYS A 139 13.39 -9.90 15.34
N MET A 140 14.13 -8.88 15.78
CA MET A 140 15.32 -9.07 16.61
C MET A 140 14.98 -9.68 17.98
N LEU A 141 13.89 -9.25 18.60
CA LEU A 141 13.41 -9.79 19.87
C LEU A 141 13.01 -11.27 19.71
N ALA A 142 12.27 -11.62 18.66
CA ALA A 142 11.90 -13.00 18.39
C ALA A 142 13.13 -13.90 18.16
N TYR A 143 14.09 -13.41 17.37
CA TYR A 143 15.34 -14.11 17.15
C TYR A 143 16.13 -14.31 18.44
N ALA A 144 16.28 -13.27 19.26
CA ALA A 144 16.98 -13.34 20.55
C ALA A 144 16.26 -14.29 21.54
N TYR A 145 14.96 -14.38 21.49
CA TYR A 145 14.17 -15.32 22.29
C TYR A 145 14.29 -16.76 21.80
N GLY A 146 14.57 -16.96 20.51
CA GLY A 146 14.68 -18.24 19.84
C GLY A 146 13.38 -18.72 19.16
N SER A 147 12.39 -17.83 19.00
CA SER A 147 11.14 -18.18 18.33
C SER A 147 11.22 -17.96 16.82
N PRO A 148 10.84 -18.95 15.99
CA PRO A 148 10.67 -18.77 14.54
C PRO A 148 9.36 -18.06 14.19
N ASN A 149 8.44 -17.86 15.14
CA ASN A 149 7.08 -17.43 14.91
C ASN A 149 6.97 -15.91 14.96
N VAL A 150 7.37 -15.26 13.88
CA VAL A 150 7.14 -13.83 13.65
C VAL A 150 6.10 -13.66 12.56
N MET A 151 5.06 -12.90 12.84
CA MET A 151 4.02 -12.64 11.84
C MET A 151 3.66 -11.17 11.75
N PHE A 152 3.39 -10.75 10.54
CA PHE A 152 2.74 -9.49 10.27
C PHE A 152 1.24 -9.68 10.38
N GLY A 153 0.62 -9.22 11.42
CA GLY A 153 -0.81 -9.33 11.64
C GLY A 153 -1.67 -9.12 10.38
N LEU A 154 -2.65 -8.29 10.44
CA LEU A 154 -3.52 -8.02 9.28
C LEU A 154 -2.78 -7.45 8.06
N SER A 155 -1.67 -6.75 8.24
CA SER A 155 -0.94 -6.13 7.13
C SER A 155 -0.32 -7.12 6.16
N GLY A 156 0.18 -8.27 6.65
CA GLY A 156 0.78 -9.28 5.77
C GLY A 156 -0.25 -10.05 4.97
N GLN A 157 -1.42 -10.31 5.53
CA GLN A 157 -2.40 -11.23 4.94
C GLN A 157 -3.65 -10.51 4.38
N ALA A 158 -4.01 -9.36 4.92
CA ALA A 158 -5.22 -8.64 4.54
C ALA A 158 -4.96 -7.26 3.91
N CYS A 159 -3.72 -6.82 3.83
CA CYS A 159 -3.32 -5.52 3.29
C CYS A 159 -2.36 -5.69 2.10
N TYR A 160 -1.06 -5.61 2.36
CA TYR A 160 -0.05 -5.68 1.30
C TYR A 160 0.13 -7.07 0.71
N GLY A 161 0.11 -8.13 1.51
CA GLY A 161 0.41 -9.48 1.06
C GLY A 161 -0.42 -9.89 -0.17
N PRO A 162 -1.75 -9.92 -0.11
CA PRO A 162 -2.58 -10.28 -1.26
C PRO A 162 -2.43 -9.32 -2.43
N ARG A 163 -2.36 -8.01 -2.19
CA ARG A 163 -2.21 -7.01 -3.26
C ARG A 163 -0.88 -7.15 -3.98
N LEU A 164 0.21 -7.21 -3.23
CA LEU A 164 1.55 -7.34 -3.82
C LEU A 164 1.69 -8.66 -4.57
N SER A 165 1.23 -9.76 -3.99
CA SER A 165 1.28 -11.05 -4.66
C SER A 165 0.51 -11.03 -5.98
N ALA A 166 -0.71 -10.48 -6.00
CA ALA A 166 -1.49 -10.38 -7.22
C ALA A 166 -0.84 -9.47 -8.26
N VAL A 167 -0.43 -8.26 -7.86
CA VAL A 167 0.12 -7.26 -8.80
C VAL A 167 1.48 -7.69 -9.32
N ILE A 168 2.39 -8.16 -8.47
CA ILE A 168 3.72 -8.64 -8.89
C ILE A 168 3.59 -9.86 -9.81
N THR A 169 2.68 -10.79 -9.51
CA THR A 169 2.46 -11.98 -10.34
C THR A 169 1.92 -11.61 -11.73
N VAL A 170 1.03 -10.62 -11.80
CA VAL A 170 0.36 -10.26 -13.07
C VAL A 170 1.15 -9.23 -13.87
N GLN A 171 1.80 -8.28 -13.21
CA GLN A 171 2.43 -7.11 -13.84
C GLN A 171 3.96 -7.08 -13.68
N GLY A 172 4.52 -7.97 -12.86
CA GLY A 172 5.96 -8.03 -12.60
C GLY A 172 6.47 -7.04 -11.56
N ASP A 173 5.71 -5.99 -11.24
CA ASP A 173 6.11 -4.97 -10.26
C ASP A 173 4.89 -4.28 -9.64
N PHE A 174 5.13 -3.35 -8.72
CA PHE A 174 4.11 -2.60 -8.02
C PHE A 174 3.40 -1.62 -8.96
N ALA A 175 2.07 -1.67 -9.00
CA ALA A 175 1.29 -0.75 -9.81
C ALA A 175 1.38 0.68 -9.25
N VAL A 176 1.71 1.63 -10.12
CA VAL A 176 1.68 3.06 -9.81
C VAL A 176 0.33 3.65 -10.16
N PHE A 177 -0.10 4.60 -9.34
CA PHE A 177 -1.36 5.31 -9.53
C PHE A 177 -1.32 6.27 -10.73
N ASP A 178 -0.25 7.05 -10.80
CA ASP A 178 0.12 7.87 -11.95
C ASP A 178 1.65 8.08 -11.96
N ALA A 179 2.19 8.48 -13.09
CA ALA A 179 3.64 8.65 -13.26
C ALA A 179 4.17 9.99 -12.68
N ALA A 180 3.31 10.88 -12.20
CA ALA A 180 3.74 12.21 -11.73
C ALA A 180 4.74 12.13 -10.57
N GLN A 181 4.65 11.10 -9.75
CA GLN A 181 5.57 10.89 -8.62
C GLN A 181 7.04 10.68 -9.04
N TRP A 182 7.29 10.32 -10.29
CA TRP A 182 8.64 10.12 -10.82
C TRP A 182 9.27 11.40 -11.37
N PHE A 183 8.50 12.49 -11.46
CA PHE A 183 8.98 13.76 -11.94
C PHE A 183 9.27 14.73 -10.78
N PRO A 184 10.40 15.47 -10.82
CA PRO A 184 10.74 16.43 -9.76
C PRO A 184 9.65 17.45 -9.47
N ASP A 185 9.04 18.00 -10.51
CA ASP A 185 7.97 18.99 -10.41
C ASP A 185 6.57 18.40 -10.53
N ARG A 186 6.44 17.07 -10.45
CA ARG A 186 5.17 16.34 -10.57
C ARG A 186 4.37 16.82 -11.79
N TYR A 187 3.19 17.40 -11.56
CA TYR A 187 2.27 17.84 -12.60
C TYR A 187 2.71 19.10 -13.38
N LYS A 188 3.79 19.74 -12.97
CA LYS A 188 4.36 20.89 -13.68
C LYS A 188 5.47 20.48 -14.65
N ASP A 189 5.96 19.26 -14.54
CA ASP A 189 6.96 18.75 -15.47
C ASP A 189 6.38 18.69 -16.90
N PRO A 190 7.05 19.25 -17.90
CA PRO A 190 6.53 19.29 -19.27
C PRO A 190 6.39 17.91 -19.93
N ARG A 191 7.03 16.89 -19.39
CA ARG A 191 6.93 15.50 -19.86
C ARG A 191 5.71 14.79 -19.29
N TYR A 192 5.06 15.35 -18.27
CA TYR A 192 3.93 14.71 -17.64
C TYR A 192 2.65 14.90 -18.46
N THR A 193 2.04 13.80 -18.84
CA THR A 193 0.72 13.77 -19.46
C THR A 193 -0.28 13.16 -18.49
N PRO A 194 -1.34 13.90 -18.07
CA PRO A 194 -2.35 13.36 -17.19
C PRO A 194 -3.14 12.25 -17.88
N PRO A 195 -3.59 11.21 -17.14
CA PRO A 195 -4.46 10.19 -17.71
C PRO A 195 -5.77 10.83 -18.20
N GLU A 196 -6.28 10.40 -19.35
CA GLU A 196 -7.58 10.88 -19.86
C GLU A 196 -8.74 10.43 -18.98
N CYS A 197 -8.63 9.24 -18.42
CA CYS A 197 -9.67 8.63 -17.59
C CYS A 197 -9.05 7.87 -16.41
N MET A 198 -9.76 7.90 -15.28
CA MET A 198 -9.43 7.14 -14.08
C MET A 198 -10.66 6.41 -13.56
N ILE A 199 -10.52 5.12 -13.29
CA ILE A 199 -11.56 4.32 -12.68
C ILE A 199 -11.31 4.22 -11.18
N ILE A 200 -12.27 4.66 -10.37
CA ILE A 200 -12.27 4.51 -8.92
C ILE A 200 -13.26 3.40 -8.58
N TRP A 201 -12.76 2.25 -8.14
CA TRP A 201 -13.56 1.06 -7.92
C TRP A 201 -13.58 0.64 -6.46
N GLY A 202 -14.76 0.72 -5.83
CA GLY A 202 -14.98 0.29 -4.45
C GLY A 202 -14.15 1.05 -3.41
N TYR A 203 -13.71 2.27 -3.73
CA TYR A 203 -12.76 3.01 -2.91
C TYR A 203 -13.20 4.44 -2.66
N ASN A 204 -13.63 4.73 -1.42
CA ASN A 204 -13.97 6.08 -0.99
C ASN A 204 -12.74 6.77 -0.36
N ILE A 205 -11.78 7.10 -1.21
CA ILE A 205 -10.44 7.53 -0.82
C ILE A 205 -10.39 8.74 0.11
N HIS A 206 -11.32 9.69 -0.01
CA HIS A 206 -11.39 10.85 0.88
C HIS A 206 -11.80 10.51 2.31
N ALA A 207 -12.60 9.46 2.49
CA ALA A 207 -13.14 9.11 3.81
C ALA A 207 -12.37 7.96 4.47
N THR A 208 -11.77 7.05 3.69
CA THR A 208 -11.24 5.79 4.20
C THR A 208 -9.76 5.58 3.96
N CYS A 209 -9.12 6.43 3.15
CA CYS A 209 -7.70 6.28 2.87
C CYS A 209 -6.85 6.80 4.03
N PRO A 210 -5.98 5.98 4.63
CA PRO A 210 -4.98 6.46 5.58
C PRO A 210 -3.93 7.37 4.92
N ASP A 211 -3.70 7.20 3.62
CA ASP A 211 -2.73 7.96 2.82
C ASP A 211 -3.42 9.12 2.10
N ASN A 212 -4.03 9.99 2.83
CA ASN A 212 -4.97 11.03 2.40
C ASN A 212 -4.54 11.89 1.20
N GLN A 213 -3.26 11.98 0.89
CA GLN A 213 -2.75 12.68 -0.27
C GLN A 213 -3.28 12.11 -1.61
N PHE A 214 -3.57 10.81 -1.71
CA PHE A 214 -4.16 10.24 -2.93
C PHE A 214 -5.47 10.90 -3.33
N GLY A 215 -6.33 11.21 -2.35
CA GLY A 215 -7.56 11.94 -2.63
C GLY A 215 -7.30 13.31 -3.24
N HIS A 216 -6.30 14.03 -2.74
CA HIS A 216 -5.90 15.32 -3.28
C HIS A 216 -5.30 15.20 -4.68
N TRP A 217 -4.50 14.17 -4.94
CA TRP A 217 -3.92 13.94 -6.27
C TRP A 217 -5.00 13.65 -7.31
N ILE A 218 -6.02 12.86 -6.98
CA ILE A 218 -7.15 12.64 -7.88
C ILE A 218 -7.87 13.95 -8.19
N VAL A 219 -8.09 14.81 -7.19
CA VAL A 219 -8.68 16.13 -7.41
C VAL A 219 -7.81 17.00 -8.32
N ASP A 220 -6.49 16.96 -8.15
CA ASP A 220 -5.58 17.70 -9.02
C ASP A 220 -5.61 17.18 -10.46
N LEU A 221 -5.72 15.85 -10.67
CA LEU A 221 -5.94 15.26 -11.98
C LEU A 221 -7.28 15.66 -12.60
N MET A 222 -8.36 15.68 -11.81
CA MET A 222 -9.66 16.17 -12.26
C MET A 222 -9.60 17.63 -12.75
N LYS A 223 -8.86 18.48 -12.04
CA LYS A 223 -8.63 19.88 -12.46
C LYS A 223 -7.84 19.98 -13.76
N LYS A 224 -7.04 18.98 -14.10
CA LYS A 224 -6.30 18.86 -15.37
C LYS A 224 -7.11 18.21 -16.48
N GLY A 225 -8.36 17.83 -16.23
CA GLY A 225 -9.27 17.28 -17.23
C GLY A 225 -9.43 15.76 -17.19
N THR A 226 -8.77 15.05 -16.28
CA THR A 226 -8.97 13.60 -16.12
C THR A 226 -10.43 13.30 -15.78
N LYS A 227 -11.08 12.46 -16.56
CA LYS A 227 -12.46 12.03 -16.37
C LYS A 227 -12.50 10.89 -15.36
N ILE A 228 -13.43 10.97 -14.40
CA ILE A 228 -13.61 9.91 -13.40
C ILE A 228 -14.77 9.00 -13.82
N ILE A 229 -14.56 7.70 -13.72
CA ILE A 229 -15.59 6.67 -13.67
C ILE A 229 -15.57 6.10 -12.27
N CYS A 230 -16.69 6.18 -11.56
CA CYS A 230 -16.80 5.66 -10.21
C CYS A 230 -17.67 4.42 -10.17
N ILE A 231 -17.15 3.35 -9.61
CA ILE A 231 -17.82 2.07 -9.41
C ILE A 231 -17.94 1.87 -7.90
N ASP A 232 -19.10 2.21 -7.34
CA ASP A 232 -19.35 2.17 -5.88
C ASP A 232 -20.84 2.03 -5.64
N PRO A 233 -21.30 1.17 -4.71
CA PRO A 233 -22.72 1.07 -4.36
C PRO A 233 -23.27 2.35 -3.75
N ARG A 234 -22.40 3.23 -3.19
CA ARG A 234 -22.77 4.49 -2.54
C ARG A 234 -22.50 5.67 -3.45
N LEU A 235 -23.31 6.72 -3.29
CA LEU A 235 -23.03 8.01 -3.91
C LEU A 235 -21.92 8.74 -3.09
N SER A 236 -20.66 8.33 -3.31
CA SER A 236 -19.51 8.98 -2.69
C SER A 236 -19.24 10.37 -3.29
N TRP A 237 -18.31 11.13 -2.70
CA TRP A 237 -17.88 12.42 -3.25
C TRP A 237 -17.37 12.28 -4.69
N PHE A 238 -16.60 11.24 -4.99
CA PHE A 238 -16.14 11.00 -6.35
C PHE A 238 -17.26 10.53 -7.28
N ALA A 239 -18.17 9.68 -6.78
CA ALA A 239 -19.33 9.22 -7.55
C ALA A 239 -20.21 10.39 -8.00
N SER A 240 -20.43 11.38 -7.11
CA SER A 240 -21.25 12.57 -7.43
C SER A 240 -20.60 13.52 -8.46
N ARG A 241 -19.32 13.35 -8.76
CA ARG A 241 -18.53 14.16 -9.69
C ARG A 241 -17.96 13.37 -10.85
N SER A 242 -18.24 12.08 -10.90
CA SER A 242 -17.78 11.20 -11.97
C SER A 242 -18.57 11.42 -13.26
N LYS A 243 -17.93 11.18 -14.40
CA LYS A 243 -18.61 11.16 -15.69
C LYS A 243 -19.64 10.02 -15.77
N HIS A 244 -19.27 8.87 -15.15
CA HIS A 244 -20.15 7.70 -15.04
C HIS A 244 -20.07 7.15 -13.63
N HIS A 245 -21.22 6.94 -13.00
CA HIS A 245 -21.35 6.25 -11.73
C HIS A 245 -22.05 4.90 -11.95
N LEU A 246 -21.31 3.82 -11.77
CA LEU A 246 -21.83 2.45 -11.87
C LEU A 246 -22.13 1.93 -10.46
N ARG A 247 -23.40 1.85 -10.11
CA ARG A 247 -23.83 1.34 -8.81
C ARG A 247 -23.96 -0.18 -8.86
N LEU A 248 -22.93 -0.87 -8.42
CA LEU A 248 -22.96 -2.31 -8.31
C LEU A 248 -23.70 -2.77 -7.05
N ARG A 249 -24.40 -3.88 -7.18
CA ARG A 249 -24.74 -4.68 -6.01
C ARG A 249 -23.46 -5.29 -5.44
N PRO A 250 -23.15 -5.13 -4.12
CA PRO A 250 -21.98 -5.76 -3.52
C PRO A 250 -21.90 -7.26 -3.84
N GLY A 251 -20.70 -7.72 -4.21
CA GLY A 251 -20.45 -9.10 -4.61
C GLY A 251 -20.71 -9.41 -6.10
N THR A 252 -21.02 -8.40 -6.93
CA THR A 252 -21.22 -8.60 -8.38
C THR A 252 -20.13 -7.99 -9.25
N ASP A 253 -18.97 -7.68 -8.67
CA ASP A 253 -17.82 -7.09 -9.38
C ASP A 253 -17.37 -7.95 -10.55
N SER A 254 -17.33 -9.28 -10.38
CA SER A 254 -16.95 -10.21 -11.44
C SER A 254 -17.88 -10.12 -12.66
N ALA A 255 -19.17 -9.90 -12.47
CA ALA A 255 -20.12 -9.74 -13.57
C ALA A 255 -19.81 -8.47 -14.39
N LEU A 256 -19.44 -7.36 -13.71
CA LEU A 256 -19.04 -6.14 -14.41
C LEU A 256 -17.73 -6.33 -15.15
N VAL A 257 -16.73 -7.00 -14.55
CA VAL A 257 -15.46 -7.35 -15.21
C VAL A 257 -15.71 -8.17 -16.48
N MET A 258 -16.56 -9.20 -16.40
CA MET A 258 -16.95 -10.00 -17.56
C MET A 258 -17.67 -9.16 -18.63
N GLY A 259 -18.48 -8.18 -18.22
CA GLY A 259 -19.08 -7.21 -19.13
C GLY A 259 -18.05 -6.36 -19.87
N PHE A 260 -17.03 -5.87 -19.18
CA PHE A 260 -15.94 -5.13 -19.80
C PHE A 260 -15.16 -6.00 -20.79
N LEU A 261 -14.79 -7.22 -20.39
CA LEU A 261 -14.09 -8.16 -21.25
C LEU A 261 -14.90 -8.51 -22.48
N ASN A 262 -16.22 -8.73 -22.34
CA ASN A 262 -17.11 -8.99 -23.45
C ASN A 262 -17.08 -7.85 -24.49
N VAL A 263 -17.15 -6.59 -24.05
CA VAL A 263 -17.10 -5.43 -24.93
C VAL A 263 -15.72 -5.31 -25.58
N ILE A 264 -14.65 -5.40 -24.80
CA ILE A 264 -13.26 -5.26 -25.29
C ILE A 264 -12.94 -6.31 -26.35
N ILE A 265 -13.31 -7.56 -26.12
CA ILE A 265 -13.01 -8.67 -27.02
C ILE A 265 -13.88 -8.60 -28.29
N ASN A 266 -15.21 -8.47 -28.13
CA ASN A 266 -16.12 -8.53 -29.27
C ASN A 266 -16.05 -7.29 -30.18
N GLN A 267 -15.59 -6.17 -29.66
CA GLN A 267 -15.37 -4.95 -30.45
C GLN A 267 -13.91 -4.73 -30.86
N ASP A 268 -13.03 -5.70 -30.60
CA ASP A 268 -11.60 -5.68 -30.96
C ASP A 268 -10.87 -4.43 -30.42
N LEU A 269 -11.19 -4.02 -29.19
CA LEU A 269 -10.65 -2.82 -28.55
C LEU A 269 -9.33 -3.05 -27.81
N HIS A 270 -8.83 -4.27 -27.79
CA HIS A 270 -7.59 -4.63 -27.10
C HIS A 270 -6.35 -4.32 -27.96
N ASP A 271 -5.24 -4.01 -27.28
CA ASP A 271 -3.93 -3.89 -27.94
C ASP A 271 -3.39 -5.29 -28.27
N LYS A 272 -3.50 -5.68 -29.53
CA LYS A 272 -3.08 -6.99 -30.02
C LYS A 272 -1.57 -7.23 -29.86
N GLN A 273 -0.76 -6.19 -30.05
CA GLN A 273 0.69 -6.31 -29.92
C GLN A 273 1.10 -6.50 -28.45
N PHE A 274 0.47 -5.74 -27.55
CA PHE A 274 0.68 -5.91 -26.13
C PHE A 274 0.26 -7.31 -25.66
N LEU A 275 -0.92 -7.79 -26.06
CA LEU A 275 -1.40 -9.13 -25.70
C LEU A 275 -0.44 -10.23 -26.16
N LYS A 276 0.02 -10.16 -27.41
CA LYS A 276 0.94 -11.16 -27.98
C LYS A 276 2.29 -11.19 -27.25
N ARG A 277 2.81 -10.03 -26.85
CA ARG A 277 4.17 -9.92 -26.33
C ARG A 277 4.27 -10.01 -24.81
N TRP A 278 3.28 -9.48 -24.09
CA TRP A 278 3.39 -9.25 -22.65
C TRP A 278 2.40 -10.04 -21.81
N THR A 279 1.53 -10.82 -22.43
CA THR A 279 0.53 -11.61 -21.72
C THR A 279 0.48 -13.05 -22.25
N ASN A 280 -0.16 -13.92 -21.47
CA ASN A 280 -0.46 -15.29 -21.91
C ASN A 280 -1.77 -15.41 -22.71
N GLY A 281 -2.38 -14.28 -23.11
CA GLY A 281 -3.66 -14.25 -23.79
C GLY A 281 -3.67 -14.87 -25.19
N ALA A 282 -2.49 -15.03 -25.81
CA ALA A 282 -2.34 -15.69 -27.11
C ALA A 282 -2.06 -17.21 -26.99
N HIS A 283 -1.80 -17.72 -25.79
CA HIS A 283 -1.47 -19.12 -25.60
C HIS A 283 -2.72 -20.01 -25.67
N LEU A 284 -2.55 -21.19 -26.26
CA LEU A 284 -3.61 -22.18 -26.38
C LEU A 284 -3.85 -22.89 -25.05
N ILE A 285 -5.10 -23.27 -24.81
CA ILE A 285 -5.53 -24.06 -23.66
C ILE A 285 -5.94 -25.45 -24.13
N ARG A 286 -5.49 -26.47 -23.45
CA ARG A 286 -5.90 -27.85 -23.65
C ARG A 286 -7.34 -28.05 -23.12
N GLU A 287 -8.23 -28.55 -23.95
CA GLU A 287 -9.63 -28.77 -23.56
C GLU A 287 -9.78 -29.88 -22.50
N ASP A 288 -8.92 -30.90 -22.55
CA ASP A 288 -8.95 -32.05 -21.66
C ASP A 288 -8.52 -31.73 -20.22
N THR A 289 -7.59 -30.78 -20.05
CA THR A 289 -7.01 -30.45 -18.74
C THR A 289 -7.29 -29.04 -18.24
N GLY A 290 -7.75 -28.15 -19.13
CA GLY A 290 -7.90 -26.71 -18.85
C GLY A 290 -6.58 -25.97 -18.61
N LYS A 291 -5.43 -26.60 -18.92
CA LYS A 291 -4.09 -26.01 -18.75
C LYS A 291 -3.58 -25.43 -20.07
N LEU A 292 -2.62 -24.51 -19.95
CA LEU A 292 -1.92 -23.99 -21.14
C LEU A 292 -1.22 -25.13 -21.88
N LEU A 293 -1.35 -25.14 -23.20
CA LEU A 293 -0.69 -26.09 -24.09
C LEU A 293 0.80 -25.76 -24.15
N ARG A 294 1.64 -26.74 -23.91
CA ARG A 294 3.11 -26.61 -23.89
C ARG A 294 3.73 -27.28 -25.11
N GLU A 295 5.00 -26.97 -25.36
CA GLU A 295 5.73 -27.56 -26.47
C GLU A 295 5.92 -29.08 -26.32
N ASP A 296 6.17 -29.55 -25.09
CA ASP A 296 6.27 -30.98 -24.78
C ASP A 296 4.93 -31.74 -24.83
N ASP A 297 3.80 -31.06 -24.86
CA ASP A 297 2.51 -31.68 -25.17
C ASP A 297 2.35 -31.96 -26.67
N LEU A 298 3.14 -31.31 -27.53
CA LEU A 298 3.06 -31.42 -29.00
C LEU A 298 4.15 -32.32 -29.58
N THR A 299 5.32 -32.36 -28.96
CA THR A 299 6.48 -33.12 -29.46
C THR A 299 7.28 -33.74 -28.30
N ASP A 300 7.81 -34.93 -28.49
CA ASP A 300 8.62 -35.62 -27.47
C ASP A 300 9.93 -34.92 -27.11
N THR A 301 10.38 -34.00 -27.96
CA THR A 301 11.60 -33.19 -27.74
C THR A 301 11.30 -31.76 -27.30
N GLY A 302 10.04 -31.42 -27.06
CA GLY A 302 9.60 -30.11 -26.66
C GLY A 302 10.04 -29.74 -25.25
N SER A 303 10.21 -28.43 -25.01
CA SER A 303 10.52 -27.88 -23.69
C SER A 303 9.26 -27.68 -22.88
N HIS A 304 9.27 -28.17 -21.61
CA HIS A 304 8.18 -27.91 -20.67
C HIS A 304 8.01 -26.43 -20.32
N GLY A 305 9.05 -25.62 -20.48
CA GLY A 305 9.03 -24.19 -20.23
C GLY A 305 8.32 -23.35 -21.31
N ASN A 306 8.15 -23.91 -22.51
CA ASN A 306 7.63 -23.20 -23.67
C ASN A 306 6.12 -23.43 -23.85
N PHE A 307 5.44 -22.46 -24.47
CA PHE A 307 3.99 -22.49 -24.65
C PHE A 307 3.60 -22.39 -26.12
N ALA A 308 2.50 -23.07 -26.48
CA ALA A 308 1.95 -23.00 -27.83
C ALA A 308 0.94 -21.85 -27.97
N ALA A 309 1.00 -21.15 -29.08
CA ALA A 309 0.02 -20.14 -29.51
C ALA A 309 -0.46 -20.48 -30.93
N TRP A 310 -1.52 -19.81 -31.39
CA TRP A 310 -2.06 -20.01 -32.72
C TRP A 310 -1.69 -18.86 -33.65
N ASP A 311 -1.01 -19.18 -34.73
CA ASP A 311 -0.78 -18.27 -35.84
C ASP A 311 -1.96 -18.38 -36.83
N ALA A 312 -2.83 -17.39 -36.78
CA ALA A 312 -4.04 -17.37 -37.61
C ALA A 312 -3.77 -17.11 -39.09
N GLU A 313 -2.67 -16.46 -39.47
CA GLU A 313 -2.31 -16.15 -40.81
C GLU A 313 -1.84 -17.39 -41.59
N ASN A 314 -1.04 -18.20 -40.88
CA ASN A 314 -0.48 -19.44 -41.44
C ASN A 314 -1.25 -20.70 -41.05
N ALA A 315 -2.32 -20.57 -40.24
CA ALA A 315 -3.17 -21.64 -39.73
C ALA A 315 -2.37 -22.78 -39.07
N ARG A 316 -1.39 -22.43 -38.23
CA ARG A 316 -0.51 -23.40 -37.55
C ARG A 316 -0.23 -23.01 -36.11
N PRO A 317 0.15 -23.97 -35.26
CA PRO A 317 0.71 -23.62 -33.95
C PRO A 317 2.11 -23.01 -34.09
N VAL A 318 2.42 -22.05 -33.23
CA VAL A 318 3.77 -21.47 -33.06
C VAL A 318 4.15 -21.57 -31.61
N ILE A 319 5.45 -21.63 -31.32
CA ILE A 319 5.95 -21.81 -29.96
C ILE A 319 6.48 -20.49 -29.43
N TRP A 320 5.97 -20.09 -28.26
CA TRP A 320 6.58 -19.06 -27.44
C TRP A 320 7.74 -19.64 -26.67
N ASP A 321 8.94 -19.21 -27.01
CA ASP A 321 10.17 -19.56 -26.30
C ASP A 321 10.38 -18.65 -25.11
N THR A 322 10.33 -19.21 -23.90
CA THR A 322 10.48 -18.46 -22.66
C THR A 322 11.92 -18.01 -22.40
N ALA A 323 12.91 -18.68 -22.97
CA ALA A 323 14.32 -18.29 -22.83
C ALA A 323 14.65 -17.10 -23.75
N ASP A 324 14.18 -17.15 -24.98
CA ASP A 324 14.42 -16.09 -25.98
C ASP A 324 13.38 -14.95 -25.90
N VAL A 325 12.31 -15.15 -25.13
CA VAL A 325 11.18 -14.19 -25.00
C VAL A 325 10.62 -13.81 -26.38
N ALA A 326 10.45 -14.81 -27.25
CA ALA A 326 10.03 -14.65 -28.63
C ALA A 326 9.22 -15.84 -29.14
N TYR A 327 8.43 -15.62 -30.18
CA TYR A 327 7.83 -16.71 -30.94
C TYR A 327 8.85 -17.29 -31.92
N ARG A 328 8.99 -18.61 -31.95
CA ARG A 328 9.79 -19.29 -32.95
C ARG A 328 9.01 -19.36 -34.29
N ASP A 329 9.69 -19.12 -35.35
CA ASP A 329 9.17 -19.23 -36.72
C ASP A 329 7.95 -18.33 -37.04
N SER A 330 7.87 -17.19 -36.34
CA SER A 330 6.83 -16.18 -36.61
C SER A 330 7.28 -15.13 -37.63
#